data_cb9599be1dfca2c5787cc02f0a3ef829
#
_entry.id   cb9599be1dfca2c5787cc02f0a3ef829
#
_cell.length_a   1.000
_cell.length_b   1.000
_cell.length_c   1.000
_cell.angle_alpha   90.00
_cell.angle_beta   90.00
_cell.angle_gamma   90.00
#
_symmetry.space_group_name_H-M   'P 1'
#
loop_
_entity.id
_entity.type
_entity.pdbx_description
1 polymer ?
#
loop_
_entity_poly.entity_id
_entity_poly.type
_entity_poly.pdbx_seq_one_letter_code
_entity_poly.pdbx_strand_id
1 'polypeptide(L)'
;MFETWEELENSIVNCNKCKLCKTRQNIVFGVGNRNADIMFIGEGPGADEDRLGKPFVGKAGKLMNMAFGIVGIKREEVYIANVVKCRPPANRNPEDDESNACLNYLRNQVMLVKPKIIVLLGSVALKNILGKEFGITTSRGKWIEKKGIMYMPTWHPAALLRDETKKVDFINDLQAVIEKYNQNY
;
A
#
# COMPACT_ATOMS: atom_id res chain seq x y z
N MET A 1 -9.02 19.18 -2.31
CA MET A 1 -8.28 18.57 -1.19
C MET A 1 -9.31 18.31 -0.12
N PHE A 2 -9.32 17.15 0.53
CA PHE A 2 -10.26 16.86 1.61
C PHE A 2 -9.61 17.21 2.95
N GLU A 3 -10.37 17.82 3.84
CA GLU A 3 -9.87 18.25 5.17
C GLU A 3 -10.09 17.18 6.24
N THR A 4 -11.08 16.30 6.02
CA THR A 4 -11.45 15.27 6.98
C THR A 4 -11.53 13.88 6.35
N TRP A 5 -11.41 12.85 7.18
CA TRP A 5 -11.63 11.46 6.78
C TRP A 5 -13.05 11.21 6.28
N GLU A 6 -14.03 11.84 6.92
CA GLU A 6 -15.45 11.69 6.56
C GLU A 6 -15.73 12.23 5.15
N GLU A 7 -15.22 13.41 4.82
CA GLU A 7 -15.32 13.97 3.46
C GLU A 7 -14.68 13.05 2.42
N LEU A 8 -13.47 12.54 2.71
CA LEU A 8 -12.76 11.65 1.80
C LEU A 8 -13.50 10.32 1.61
N GLU A 9 -14.01 9.71 2.68
CA GLU A 9 -14.78 8.48 2.64
C GLU A 9 -16.10 8.67 1.87
N ASN A 10 -16.84 9.73 2.14
CA ASN A 10 -18.07 10.04 1.43
C ASN A 10 -17.84 10.28 -0.07
N SER A 11 -16.71 10.85 -0.45
CA SER A 11 -16.37 11.13 -1.85
C SER A 11 -16.12 9.87 -2.69
N ILE A 12 -15.77 8.75 -2.06
CA ILE A 12 -15.43 7.51 -2.78
C ILE A 12 -16.58 6.50 -2.82
N VAL A 13 -17.58 6.58 -1.95
CA VAL A 13 -18.65 5.57 -1.79
C VAL A 13 -19.28 5.17 -3.14
N ASN A 14 -19.59 6.13 -4.00
CA ASN A 14 -20.18 5.91 -5.31
C ASN A 14 -19.20 6.20 -6.46
N CYS A 15 -17.89 6.03 -6.25
CA CYS A 15 -16.88 6.37 -7.23
C CYS A 15 -17.07 5.56 -8.53
N ASN A 16 -17.13 6.28 -9.66
CA ASN A 16 -17.23 5.72 -11.01
C ASN A 16 -16.17 6.30 -11.96
N LYS A 17 -15.04 6.80 -11.44
CA LYS A 17 -14.02 7.54 -12.20
C LYS A 17 -13.21 6.67 -13.16
N CYS A 18 -13.26 5.34 -13.05
CA CYS A 18 -12.57 4.42 -13.96
C CYS A 18 -13.38 3.13 -14.14
N LYS A 19 -13.00 2.33 -15.13
CA LYS A 19 -13.71 1.09 -15.51
C LYS A 19 -13.73 0.02 -14.42
N LEU A 20 -12.84 0.06 -13.41
CA LEU A 20 -12.85 -0.89 -12.32
C LEU A 20 -14.13 -0.83 -11.46
N CYS A 21 -14.87 0.26 -11.49
CA CYS A 21 -16.15 0.37 -10.80
C CYS A 21 -17.20 -0.63 -11.30
N LYS A 22 -17.07 -1.12 -12.54
CA LYS A 22 -18.05 -2.03 -13.16
C LYS A 22 -17.93 -3.48 -12.67
N THR A 23 -16.79 -3.86 -12.13
CA THR A 23 -16.47 -5.25 -11.78
C THR A 23 -16.15 -5.47 -10.30
N ARG A 24 -15.94 -4.40 -9.52
CA ARG A 24 -15.72 -4.52 -8.07
C ARG A 24 -16.98 -4.99 -7.36
N GLN A 25 -16.80 -5.73 -6.27
CA GLN A 25 -17.85 -5.99 -5.27
C GLN A 25 -17.86 -4.89 -4.23
N ASN A 26 -16.68 -4.53 -3.70
CA ASN A 26 -16.51 -3.48 -2.71
C ASN A 26 -15.38 -2.53 -3.09
N ILE A 27 -15.47 -1.31 -2.56
CA ILE A 27 -14.35 -0.38 -2.53
C ILE A 27 -13.46 -0.77 -1.33
N VAL A 28 -12.17 -0.98 -1.58
CA VAL A 28 -11.17 -1.26 -0.56
C VAL A 28 -10.43 0.03 -0.26
N PHE A 29 -10.99 0.81 0.67
CA PHE A 29 -10.52 2.17 0.95
C PHE A 29 -9.12 2.18 1.59
N GLY A 30 -8.94 1.41 2.64
CA GLY A 30 -7.75 1.30 3.49
C GLY A 30 -8.17 0.98 4.92
N VAL A 31 -7.22 0.55 5.75
CA VAL A 31 -7.49 0.22 7.17
C VAL A 31 -6.27 0.52 8.03
N GLY A 32 -6.50 0.69 9.32
CA GLY A 32 -5.47 0.86 10.34
C GLY A 32 -5.56 2.18 11.08
N ASN A 33 -4.48 2.56 11.73
CA ASN A 33 -4.40 3.78 12.51
C ASN A 33 -4.36 5.01 11.58
N ARG A 34 -5.34 5.88 11.70
CA ARG A 34 -5.42 7.13 10.90
C ARG A 34 -4.36 8.17 11.27
N ASN A 35 -3.67 7.98 12.39
CA ASN A 35 -2.55 8.78 12.85
C ASN A 35 -1.24 7.96 12.85
N ALA A 36 -1.12 6.98 11.96
CA ALA A 36 0.05 6.11 11.90
C ALA A 36 1.31 6.85 11.43
N ASP A 37 2.41 6.61 12.08
CA ASP A 37 3.72 7.08 11.62
C ASP A 37 4.24 6.25 10.43
N ILE A 38 3.79 5.01 10.28
CA ILE A 38 4.19 4.11 9.19
C ILE A 38 2.95 3.74 8.36
N MET A 39 3.04 3.97 7.04
CA MET A 39 2.00 3.62 6.08
C MET A 39 2.51 2.63 5.06
N PHE A 40 1.71 1.58 4.78
CA PHE A 40 1.99 0.60 3.73
C PHE A 40 1.11 0.86 2.52
N ILE A 41 1.71 0.90 1.33
CA ILE A 41 0.99 1.13 0.07
C ILE A 41 1.27 -0.03 -0.88
N GLY A 42 0.23 -0.79 -1.21
CA GLY A 42 0.25 -1.85 -2.21
C GLY A 42 -0.32 -1.41 -3.55
N GLU A 43 -0.52 -2.39 -4.43
CA GLU A 43 -1.01 -2.21 -5.80
C GLU A 43 -2.53 -2.00 -5.86
N GLY A 44 -3.27 -3.00 -5.46
CA GLY A 44 -4.73 -3.04 -5.56
C GLY A 44 -5.33 -4.26 -4.87
N PRO A 45 -6.67 -4.31 -4.72
CA PRO A 45 -7.35 -5.43 -4.08
C PRO A 45 -7.29 -6.71 -4.92
N GLY A 46 -7.08 -7.85 -4.26
CA GLY A 46 -7.34 -9.18 -4.78
C GLY A 46 -8.81 -9.60 -4.55
N ALA A 47 -9.09 -10.89 -4.80
CA ALA A 47 -10.46 -11.42 -4.69
C ALA A 47 -11.03 -11.39 -3.27
N ASP A 48 -10.22 -11.77 -2.27
CA ASP A 48 -10.65 -11.74 -0.87
C ASP A 48 -10.82 -10.31 -0.36
N GLU A 49 -9.92 -9.40 -0.77
CA GLU A 49 -9.99 -7.99 -0.43
C GLU A 49 -11.24 -7.33 -1.00
N ASP A 50 -11.57 -7.62 -2.27
CA ASP A 50 -12.76 -7.13 -2.95
C ASP A 50 -14.04 -7.63 -2.28
N ARG A 51 -14.06 -8.92 -1.89
CA ARG A 51 -15.19 -9.53 -1.18
C ARG A 51 -15.41 -8.97 0.21
N LEU A 52 -14.31 -8.66 0.95
CA LEU A 52 -14.36 -8.24 2.36
C LEU A 52 -14.26 -6.72 2.55
N GLY A 53 -13.93 -5.96 1.51
CA GLY A 53 -13.76 -4.51 1.58
C GLY A 53 -12.52 -4.06 2.37
N LYS A 54 -11.55 -4.95 2.63
CA LYS A 54 -10.37 -4.67 3.45
C LYS A 54 -9.08 -5.05 2.71
N PRO A 55 -7.99 -4.23 2.76
CA PRO A 55 -6.74 -4.54 2.10
C PRO A 55 -5.97 -5.66 2.82
N PHE A 56 -5.23 -6.46 2.06
CA PHE A 56 -4.32 -7.48 2.57
C PHE A 56 -4.95 -8.44 3.58
N VAL A 57 -6.05 -9.11 3.18
CA VAL A 57 -6.76 -10.13 3.97
C VAL A 57 -6.64 -11.54 3.37
N GLY A 58 -6.28 -11.66 2.09
CA GLY A 58 -6.03 -12.91 1.40
C GLY A 58 -4.66 -13.53 1.73
N LYS A 59 -4.20 -14.48 0.91
CA LYS A 59 -2.94 -15.21 1.12
C LYS A 59 -1.72 -14.27 1.26
N ALA A 60 -1.61 -13.27 0.40
CA ALA A 60 -0.54 -12.26 0.47
C ALA A 60 -0.60 -11.45 1.78
N GLY A 61 -1.80 -11.08 2.23
CA GLY A 61 -2.00 -10.37 3.49
C GLY A 61 -1.65 -11.22 4.72
N LYS A 62 -1.95 -12.51 4.69
CA LYS A 62 -1.55 -13.43 5.77
C LYS A 62 -0.03 -13.54 5.88
N LEU A 63 0.67 -13.63 4.75
CA LEU A 63 2.13 -13.63 4.73
C LEU A 63 2.71 -12.31 5.25
N MET A 64 2.11 -11.17 4.86
CA MET A 64 2.51 -9.86 5.40
C MET A 64 2.32 -9.79 6.91
N ASN A 65 1.21 -10.30 7.45
CA ASN A 65 0.97 -10.34 8.89
C ASN A 65 1.99 -11.23 9.64
N MET A 66 2.41 -12.36 9.04
CA MET A 66 3.48 -13.18 9.61
C MET A 66 4.79 -12.41 9.67
N ALA A 67 5.17 -11.72 8.60
CA ALA A 67 6.37 -10.87 8.59
C ALA A 67 6.27 -9.73 9.60
N PHE A 68 5.11 -9.10 9.74
CA PHE A 68 4.86 -8.08 10.77
C PHE A 68 5.13 -8.64 12.16
N GLY A 69 4.61 -9.84 12.47
CA GLY A 69 4.87 -10.51 13.75
C GLY A 69 6.35 -10.79 14.02
N ILE A 70 7.13 -11.12 12.99
CA ILE A 70 8.58 -11.36 13.10
C ILE A 70 9.34 -10.09 13.48
N VAL A 71 8.98 -8.94 12.89
CA VAL A 71 9.68 -7.67 13.11
C VAL A 71 9.03 -6.79 14.18
N GLY A 72 7.97 -7.27 14.84
CA GLY A 72 7.29 -6.55 15.92
C GLY A 72 6.36 -5.44 15.48
N ILE A 73 5.90 -5.42 14.22
CA ILE A 73 4.87 -4.48 13.76
C ILE A 73 3.49 -5.00 14.16
N LYS A 74 2.69 -4.17 14.81
CA LYS A 74 1.28 -4.46 15.01
C LYS A 74 0.46 -3.85 13.89
N ARG A 75 -0.38 -4.67 13.26
CA ARG A 75 -1.17 -4.27 12.09
C ARG A 75 -2.09 -3.07 12.36
N GLU A 76 -2.63 -2.98 13.56
CA GLU A 76 -3.50 -1.89 14.02
C GLU A 76 -2.76 -0.57 14.29
N GLU A 77 -1.44 -0.58 14.42
CA GLU A 77 -0.62 0.62 14.63
C GLU A 77 -0.21 1.32 13.33
N VAL A 78 -0.27 0.61 12.20
CA VAL A 78 0.08 1.12 10.88
C VAL A 78 -1.17 1.43 10.06
N TYR A 79 -1.04 2.22 8.99
CA TYR A 79 -2.10 2.41 8.00
C TYR A 79 -1.78 1.67 6.71
N ILE A 80 -2.74 0.94 6.16
CA ILE A 80 -2.56 0.09 4.98
C ILE A 80 -3.55 0.48 3.90
N ALA A 81 -3.05 0.79 2.71
CA ALA A 81 -3.85 1.15 1.55
C ALA A 81 -3.24 0.61 0.25
N ASN A 82 -3.93 0.82 -0.87
CA ASN A 82 -3.47 0.47 -2.20
C ASN A 82 -3.53 1.68 -3.13
N VAL A 83 -2.80 1.64 -4.25
CA VAL A 83 -2.85 2.62 -5.33
C VAL A 83 -4.27 2.69 -5.89
N VAL A 84 -4.85 1.55 -6.27
CA VAL A 84 -6.26 1.48 -6.69
C VAL A 84 -7.13 0.88 -5.59
N LYS A 85 -8.36 1.39 -5.49
CA LYS A 85 -9.32 0.99 -4.43
C LYS A 85 -10.32 -0.07 -4.91
N CYS A 86 -10.26 -0.45 -6.17
CA CYS A 86 -11.12 -1.44 -6.79
C CYS A 86 -10.27 -2.55 -7.41
N ARG A 87 -10.78 -3.79 -7.38
CA ARG A 87 -10.08 -4.96 -7.91
C ARG A 87 -10.01 -4.91 -9.44
N PRO A 88 -8.80 -4.99 -10.05
CA PRO A 88 -8.68 -5.21 -11.48
C PRO A 88 -9.14 -6.61 -11.88
N PRO A 89 -9.78 -6.79 -13.06
CA PRO A 89 -10.20 -8.10 -13.56
C PRO A 89 -9.03 -9.10 -13.59
N ALA A 90 -9.28 -10.34 -13.15
CA ALA A 90 -8.30 -11.43 -13.06
C ALA A 90 -7.03 -11.07 -12.26
N ASN A 91 -7.11 -10.10 -11.35
CA ASN A 91 -5.97 -9.58 -10.57
C ASN A 91 -4.79 -9.11 -11.43
N ARG A 92 -5.06 -8.61 -12.65
CA ARG A 92 -4.02 -7.96 -13.47
C ARG A 92 -3.53 -6.68 -12.78
N ASN A 93 -2.38 -6.19 -13.20
CA ASN A 93 -1.94 -4.87 -12.79
C ASN A 93 -2.96 -3.82 -13.23
N PRO A 94 -3.20 -2.77 -12.43
CA PRO A 94 -4.01 -1.64 -12.86
C PRO A 94 -3.36 -0.94 -14.06
N GLU A 95 -4.20 -0.45 -14.96
CA GLU A 95 -3.75 0.37 -16.08
C GLU A 95 -3.42 1.80 -15.61
N ASP A 96 -2.68 2.55 -16.43
CA ASP A 96 -2.26 3.90 -16.06
C ASP A 96 -3.45 4.84 -15.81
N ASP A 97 -4.50 4.74 -16.62
CA ASP A 97 -5.73 5.53 -16.45
C ASP A 97 -6.48 5.18 -15.15
N GLU A 98 -6.53 3.90 -14.78
CA GLU A 98 -7.14 3.41 -13.55
C GLU A 98 -6.36 3.91 -12.31
N SER A 99 -5.04 3.80 -12.37
CA SER A 99 -4.16 4.32 -11.32
C SER A 99 -4.30 5.82 -11.17
N ASN A 100 -4.23 6.57 -12.27
CA ASN A 100 -4.34 8.03 -12.26
C ASN A 100 -5.68 8.52 -11.71
N ALA A 101 -6.79 7.87 -12.09
CA ALA A 101 -8.11 8.20 -11.57
C ALA A 101 -8.24 7.97 -10.05
N CYS A 102 -7.49 6.99 -9.51
CA CYS A 102 -7.56 6.60 -8.11
C CYS A 102 -6.53 7.29 -7.21
N LEU A 103 -5.39 7.74 -7.75
CA LEU A 103 -4.28 8.34 -7.00
C LEU A 103 -4.68 9.52 -6.13
N ASN A 104 -5.70 10.30 -6.53
CA ASN A 104 -6.15 11.43 -5.73
C ASN A 104 -6.67 10.99 -4.34
N TYR A 105 -7.36 9.85 -4.25
CA TYR A 105 -7.79 9.31 -2.97
C TYR A 105 -6.59 8.93 -2.09
N LEU A 106 -5.60 8.24 -2.67
CA LEU A 106 -4.40 7.84 -1.94
C LEU A 106 -3.59 9.05 -1.46
N ARG A 107 -3.43 10.08 -2.30
CA ARG A 107 -2.74 11.33 -1.92
C ARG A 107 -3.42 12.01 -0.73
N ASN A 108 -4.76 12.08 -0.73
CA ASN A 108 -5.50 12.64 0.41
C ASN A 108 -5.36 11.75 1.66
N GLN A 109 -5.32 10.43 1.53
CA GLN A 109 -5.02 9.54 2.66
C GLN A 109 -3.63 9.82 3.24
N VAL A 110 -2.60 9.95 2.41
CA VAL A 110 -1.25 10.31 2.88
C VAL A 110 -1.24 11.67 3.59
N MET A 111 -1.98 12.65 3.07
CA MET A 111 -2.08 13.98 3.69
C MET A 111 -2.81 13.96 5.03
N LEU A 112 -3.82 13.11 5.20
CA LEU A 112 -4.58 12.99 6.46
C LEU A 112 -3.83 12.14 7.50
N VAL A 113 -3.17 11.05 7.09
CA VAL A 113 -2.32 10.19 7.96
C VAL A 113 -1.07 10.96 8.42
N LYS A 114 -0.44 11.70 7.50
CA LYS A 114 0.86 12.39 7.71
C LYS A 114 1.98 11.44 8.17
N PRO A 115 2.20 10.32 7.48
CA PRO A 115 3.17 9.32 7.92
C PRO A 115 4.59 9.87 7.81
N LYS A 116 5.48 9.41 8.68
CA LYS A 116 6.92 9.68 8.63
C LYS A 116 7.62 8.73 7.64
N ILE A 117 7.12 7.48 7.58
CA ILE A 117 7.67 6.43 6.72
C ILE A 117 6.54 5.84 5.85
N ILE A 118 6.80 5.68 4.57
CA ILE A 118 5.91 4.95 3.64
C ILE A 118 6.66 3.75 3.08
N VAL A 119 6.11 2.55 3.29
CA VAL A 119 6.61 1.31 2.69
C VAL A 119 5.84 1.03 1.41
N LEU A 120 6.56 0.96 0.28
CA LEU A 120 6.00 0.74 -1.05
C LEU A 120 6.12 -0.74 -1.42
N LEU A 121 4.98 -1.43 -1.46
CA LEU A 121 4.88 -2.86 -1.71
C LEU A 121 4.78 -3.14 -3.22
N GLY A 122 5.92 -3.46 -3.83
CA GLY A 122 6.02 -3.87 -5.22
C GLY A 122 6.16 -2.74 -6.23
N SER A 123 6.30 -3.13 -7.50
CA SER A 123 6.63 -2.23 -8.61
C SER A 123 5.53 -1.21 -8.92
N VAL A 124 4.26 -1.60 -8.79
CA VAL A 124 3.13 -0.70 -9.11
C VAL A 124 3.06 0.46 -8.11
N ALA A 125 3.15 0.16 -6.80
CA ALA A 125 3.19 1.19 -5.77
C ALA A 125 4.41 2.10 -5.94
N LEU A 126 5.59 1.52 -6.14
CA LEU A 126 6.83 2.25 -6.36
C LEU A 126 6.73 3.25 -7.52
N LYS A 127 6.31 2.79 -8.71
CA LYS A 127 6.23 3.61 -9.91
C LYS A 127 5.16 4.70 -9.85
N ASN A 128 4.02 4.41 -9.23
CA ASN A 128 2.93 5.40 -9.09
C ASN A 128 3.23 6.50 -8.07
N ILE A 129 4.09 6.24 -7.07
CA ILE A 129 4.39 7.19 -5.99
C ILE A 129 5.69 7.95 -6.26
N LEU A 130 6.75 7.25 -6.65
CA LEU A 130 8.07 7.86 -6.82
C LEU A 130 8.39 8.23 -8.27
N GLY A 131 7.97 7.41 -9.24
CA GLY A 131 8.18 7.65 -10.66
C GLY A 131 8.40 6.37 -11.46
N LYS A 132 8.13 6.43 -12.78
CA LYS A 132 8.22 5.26 -13.68
C LYS A 132 9.67 4.78 -13.91
N GLU A 133 10.65 5.65 -13.62
CA GLU A 133 12.08 5.38 -13.70
C GLU A 133 12.59 4.40 -12.63
N PHE A 134 11.85 4.26 -11.52
CA PHE A 134 12.25 3.37 -10.44
C PHE A 134 11.91 1.89 -10.73
N GLY A 135 12.91 1.03 -10.64
CA GLY A 135 12.75 -0.43 -10.72
C GLY A 135 12.75 -1.07 -9.35
N ILE A 136 11.83 -2.00 -9.08
CA ILE A 136 11.73 -2.61 -7.74
C ILE A 136 12.99 -3.41 -7.37
N THR A 137 13.60 -4.12 -8.31
CA THR A 137 14.80 -4.92 -8.07
C THR A 137 16.02 -4.07 -7.67
N THR A 138 16.12 -2.85 -8.20
CA THR A 138 17.23 -1.93 -7.92
C THR A 138 16.96 -0.99 -6.76
N SER A 139 15.68 -0.78 -6.42
CA SER A 139 15.27 0.21 -5.41
C SER A 139 14.90 -0.42 -4.07
N ARG A 140 14.54 -1.73 -4.03
CA ARG A 140 14.16 -2.36 -2.75
C ARG A 140 15.28 -2.27 -1.71
N GLY A 141 14.89 -2.12 -0.46
CA GLY A 141 15.83 -2.02 0.65
C GLY A 141 16.63 -0.72 0.71
N LYS A 142 16.37 0.24 -0.20
CA LYS A 142 17.05 1.54 -0.22
C LYS A 142 16.11 2.65 0.23
N TRP A 143 16.58 3.49 1.13
CA TRP A 143 15.83 4.65 1.57
C TRP A 143 15.81 5.73 0.49
N ILE A 144 14.62 6.28 0.24
CA ILE A 144 14.41 7.41 -0.67
C ILE A 144 13.64 8.48 0.09
N GLU A 145 14.20 9.67 0.19
CA GLU A 145 13.51 10.81 0.79
C GLU A 145 12.83 11.65 -0.28
N LYS A 146 11.56 11.98 -0.04
CA LYS A 146 10.80 12.89 -0.91
C LYS A 146 9.80 13.70 -0.10
N LYS A 147 9.89 15.01 -0.15
CA LYS A 147 8.98 15.95 0.55
C LYS A 147 8.88 15.69 2.06
N GLY A 148 9.99 15.37 2.72
CA GLY A 148 10.04 15.12 4.16
C GLY A 148 9.49 13.75 4.61
N ILE A 149 9.14 12.88 3.69
CA ILE A 149 8.71 11.51 3.97
C ILE A 149 9.80 10.55 3.52
N MET A 150 10.11 9.56 4.37
CA MET A 150 11.04 8.49 4.04
C MET A 150 10.28 7.33 3.37
N TYR A 151 10.78 6.88 2.23
CA TYR A 151 10.18 5.76 1.49
C TYR A 151 11.09 4.54 1.51
N MET A 152 10.50 3.37 1.77
CA MET A 152 11.15 2.06 1.69
C MET A 152 10.45 1.20 0.65
N PRO A 153 10.97 1.09 -0.58
CA PRO A 153 10.50 0.10 -1.54
C PRO A 153 10.88 -1.31 -1.11
N THR A 154 9.94 -2.26 -1.21
CA THR A 154 10.20 -3.68 -0.96
C THR A 154 9.34 -4.56 -1.87
N TRP A 155 9.53 -5.89 -1.81
CA TRP A 155 8.73 -6.82 -2.57
C TRP A 155 7.24 -6.74 -2.21
N HIS A 156 6.37 -6.94 -3.21
CA HIS A 156 4.96 -7.14 -2.91
C HIS A 156 4.76 -8.52 -2.26
N PRO A 157 3.97 -8.67 -1.18
CA PRO A 157 3.76 -9.97 -0.52
C PRO A 157 3.30 -11.09 -1.44
N ALA A 158 2.56 -10.80 -2.52
CA ALA A 158 2.18 -11.79 -3.53
C ALA A 158 3.38 -12.33 -4.33
N ALA A 159 4.48 -11.59 -4.44
CA ALA A 159 5.70 -12.07 -5.08
C ALA A 159 6.40 -13.14 -4.24
N LEU A 160 6.29 -13.06 -2.91
CA LEU A 160 6.87 -14.01 -1.98
C LEU A 160 6.14 -15.38 -2.01
N LEU A 161 4.86 -15.38 -2.42
CA LEU A 161 4.10 -16.63 -2.62
C LEU A 161 4.58 -17.42 -3.85
N ARG A 162 5.15 -16.72 -4.84
CA ARG A 162 5.68 -17.30 -6.10
C ARG A 162 7.17 -17.61 -6.02
N ASP A 163 7.89 -16.88 -5.18
CA ASP A 163 9.35 -16.96 -5.04
C ASP A 163 9.73 -16.75 -3.57
N GLU A 164 9.94 -17.86 -2.88
CA GLU A 164 10.23 -17.87 -1.44
C GLU A 164 11.60 -17.25 -1.10
N THR A 165 12.52 -17.19 -2.06
CA THR A 165 13.85 -16.58 -1.84
C THR A 165 13.73 -15.09 -1.46
N LYS A 166 12.66 -14.43 -1.87
CA LYS A 166 12.36 -13.02 -1.56
C LYS A 166 11.89 -12.78 -0.12
N LYS A 167 11.55 -13.84 0.63
CA LYS A 167 11.04 -13.70 2.01
C LYS A 167 12.07 -13.07 2.94
N VAL A 168 13.32 -13.49 2.83
CA VAL A 168 14.42 -12.95 3.66
C VAL A 168 14.62 -11.47 3.39
N ASP A 169 14.67 -11.10 2.12
CA ASP A 169 14.77 -9.71 1.70
C ASP A 169 13.63 -8.86 2.25
N PHE A 170 12.39 -9.36 2.15
CA PHE A 170 11.21 -8.65 2.64
C PHE A 170 11.26 -8.42 4.15
N ILE A 171 11.64 -9.44 4.93
CA ILE A 171 11.79 -9.32 6.39
C ILE A 171 12.90 -8.32 6.73
N ASN A 172 14.05 -8.39 6.05
CA ASN A 172 15.16 -7.46 6.29
C ASN A 172 14.76 -6.00 5.97
N ASP A 173 14.01 -5.78 4.89
CA ASP A 173 13.50 -4.45 4.54
C ASP A 173 12.56 -3.92 5.63
N LEU A 174 11.64 -4.76 6.15
CA LEU A 174 10.75 -4.38 7.25
C LEU A 174 11.52 -4.13 8.56
N GLN A 175 12.55 -4.94 8.85
CA GLN A 175 13.41 -4.73 10.01
C GLN A 175 14.10 -3.36 9.94
N ALA A 176 14.64 -3.01 8.76
CA ALA A 176 15.23 -1.70 8.52
C ALA A 176 14.23 -0.55 8.72
N VAL A 177 12.94 -0.76 8.40
CA VAL A 177 11.88 0.23 8.66
C VAL A 177 11.72 0.47 10.15
N ILE A 178 11.65 -0.59 10.97
CA ILE A 178 11.50 -0.47 12.43
C ILE A 178 12.74 0.14 13.07
N GLU A 179 13.92 -0.26 12.65
CA GLU A 179 15.18 0.31 13.14
C GLU A 179 15.25 1.81 12.85
N LYS A 180 14.93 2.22 11.63
CA LYS A 180 14.90 3.63 11.23
C LYS A 180 13.87 4.42 12.03
N TYR A 181 12.69 3.85 12.26
CA TYR A 181 11.63 4.47 13.04
C TYR A 181 12.10 4.70 14.49
N ASN A 182 12.61 3.66 15.14
CA ASN A 182 13.08 3.74 16.54
C ASN A 182 14.27 4.67 16.75
N GLN A 183 15.10 4.90 15.71
CA GLN A 183 16.25 5.80 15.80
C GLN A 183 15.91 7.27 15.63
N ASN A 184 14.84 7.59 14.91
CA ASN A 184 14.60 8.97 14.47
C ASN A 184 13.29 9.57 14.99
N TYR A 185 12.42 8.77 15.59
CA TYR A 185 11.09 9.16 16.05
C TYR A 185 10.73 8.53 17.39
#